data_cd976fb26f534f9c62c354bb210e2c24
#
_entry.id   cd976fb26f534f9c62c354bb210e2c24
#
_cell.length_a   1.000
_cell.length_b   1.000
_cell.length_c   1.000
_cell.angle_alpha   90.00
_cell.angle_beta   90.00
_cell.angle_gamma   90.00
#
_symmetry.space_group_name_H-M   'P 1'
#
loop_
_entity.id
_entity.type
_entity.pdbx_description
1 polymer ?
#
loop_
_entity_poly.entity_id
_entity_poly.type
_entity_poly.pdbx_seq_one_letter_code
_entity_poly.pdbx_strand_id
1 'polypeptide(L)'
;MSTLSNTAVTRVTVGSTNPVKIGAGRAVVERLFAGALVTGAVVASGVPDQPWGDEETIRGALARAHAARHATDADIGIGIEGGVVENADGTVRTCAWAAAVSRDGRHGIGGSLALTLPRQVAELVRAGTELGHAMDIFTGTHNIKQGVGAVGILTHGLVTRQQAYETLVAYALVPLLDP
;
A
#
# COMPACT_ATOMS: atom_id res chain seq x y z
N MET A 1 24.55 -28.21 8.09
CA MET A 1 23.69 -27.25 8.79
C MET A 1 24.29 -25.86 8.54
N SER A 2 23.77 -25.15 7.56
CA SER A 2 24.24 -23.80 7.22
C SER A 2 23.56 -22.86 8.21
N THR A 3 24.34 -22.23 9.07
CA THR A 3 23.87 -21.10 9.91
C THR A 3 23.59 -19.94 8.98
N LEU A 4 22.31 -19.79 8.57
CA LEU A 4 21.85 -18.58 7.92
C LEU A 4 22.08 -17.43 8.90
N SER A 5 22.86 -16.46 8.47
CA SER A 5 23.12 -15.23 9.20
C SER A 5 21.78 -14.52 9.42
N ASN A 6 21.23 -14.64 10.63
CA ASN A 6 20.07 -13.87 11.07
C ASN A 6 20.53 -12.41 11.23
N THR A 7 20.67 -11.71 10.10
CA THR A 7 20.97 -10.27 10.12
C THR A 7 19.73 -9.58 10.66
N ALA A 8 19.80 -9.07 11.89
CA ALA A 8 18.68 -8.38 12.50
C ALA A 8 18.20 -7.24 11.60
N VAL A 9 16.91 -7.21 11.28
CA VAL A 9 16.29 -6.11 10.58
C VAL A 9 16.31 -4.87 11.48
N THR A 10 17.02 -3.84 11.09
CA THR A 10 17.22 -2.61 11.88
C THR A 10 16.61 -1.39 11.22
N ARG A 11 16.50 -1.38 9.88
CA ARG A 11 15.96 -0.26 9.11
C ARG A 11 14.96 -0.73 8.07
N VAL A 12 13.78 -0.13 8.13
CA VAL A 12 12.70 -0.36 7.15
C VAL A 12 12.26 0.97 6.57
N THR A 13 12.12 1.05 5.26
CA THR A 13 11.68 2.27 4.60
C THR A 13 10.42 2.04 3.79
N VAL A 14 9.41 2.85 4.06
CA VAL A 14 8.16 2.88 3.30
C VAL A 14 8.31 3.86 2.14
N GLY A 15 8.06 3.44 0.91
CA GLY A 15 8.15 4.24 -0.31
C GLY A 15 6.98 5.22 -0.46
N SER A 16 6.82 6.08 0.54
CA SER A 16 5.77 7.09 0.59
C SER A 16 6.08 8.16 1.64
N THR A 17 5.52 9.36 1.43
CA THR A 17 5.45 10.42 2.45
C THR A 17 4.06 10.50 3.11
N ASN A 18 3.10 9.71 2.65
CA ASN A 18 1.76 9.68 3.21
C ASN A 18 1.81 9.07 4.62
N PRO A 19 1.37 9.81 5.68
CA PRO A 19 1.47 9.34 7.07
C PRO A 19 0.69 8.06 7.32
N VAL A 20 -0.42 7.82 6.61
CA VAL A 20 -1.22 6.60 6.74
C VAL A 20 -0.45 5.38 6.24
N LYS A 21 0.27 5.50 5.11
CA LYS A 21 1.11 4.41 4.58
C LYS A 21 2.32 4.14 5.48
N ILE A 22 2.97 5.20 5.97
CA ILE A 22 4.09 5.07 6.92
C ILE A 22 3.62 4.46 8.24
N GLY A 23 2.48 4.92 8.77
CA GLY A 23 1.87 4.39 9.99
C GLY A 23 1.55 2.90 9.88
N ALA A 24 0.99 2.46 8.75
CA ALA A 24 0.70 1.06 8.50
C ALA A 24 1.99 0.20 8.47
N GLY A 25 3.02 0.65 7.77
CA GLY A 25 4.32 -0.03 7.76
C GLY A 25 4.92 -0.13 9.16
N ARG A 26 4.90 0.98 9.91
CA ARG A 26 5.43 1.03 11.28
C ARG A 26 4.70 0.08 12.22
N ALA A 27 3.37 0.12 12.24
CA ALA A 27 2.57 -0.71 13.13
C ALA A 27 2.83 -2.22 12.96
N VAL A 28 3.10 -2.67 11.73
CA VAL A 28 3.41 -4.08 11.46
C VAL A 28 4.87 -4.40 11.77
N VAL A 29 5.80 -3.53 11.35
CA VAL A 29 7.24 -3.73 11.55
C VAL A 29 7.62 -3.78 13.02
N GLU A 30 7.08 -2.88 13.85
CA GLU A 30 7.34 -2.84 15.30
C GLU A 30 6.91 -4.13 16.01
N ARG A 31 5.90 -4.83 15.50
CA ARG A 31 5.43 -6.12 16.03
C ARG A 31 6.30 -7.30 15.63
N LEU A 32 6.97 -7.22 14.47
CA LEU A 32 7.77 -8.31 13.90
C LEU A 32 9.26 -8.15 14.18
N PHE A 33 9.76 -6.92 14.17
CA PHE A 33 11.18 -6.59 14.26
C PHE A 33 11.41 -5.57 15.36
N ALA A 34 11.51 -6.04 16.59
CA ALA A 34 11.65 -5.18 17.76
C ALA A 34 12.87 -4.23 17.63
N GLY A 35 12.63 -2.94 17.77
CA GLY A 35 13.67 -1.91 17.69
C GLY A 35 14.03 -1.46 16.27
N ALA A 36 13.40 -1.99 15.23
CA ALA A 36 13.64 -1.52 13.86
C ALA A 36 13.15 -0.08 13.66
N LEU A 37 13.98 0.76 13.05
CA LEU A 37 13.62 2.13 12.68
C LEU A 37 12.79 2.12 11.39
N VAL A 38 11.59 2.72 11.42
CA VAL A 38 10.73 2.86 10.25
C VAL A 38 10.66 4.31 9.80
N THR A 39 11.04 4.54 8.54
CA THR A 39 11.02 5.86 7.90
C THR A 39 10.21 5.85 6.61
N GLY A 40 9.85 7.04 6.11
CA GLY A 40 9.26 7.22 4.78
C GLY A 40 10.27 7.80 3.80
N ALA A 41 10.11 7.51 2.51
CA ALA A 41 10.92 8.10 1.44
C ALA A 41 10.04 8.54 0.27
N VAL A 42 10.44 9.65 -0.36
CA VAL A 42 9.85 10.10 -1.63
C VAL A 42 10.38 9.22 -2.75
N VAL A 43 9.51 8.43 -3.37
CA VAL A 43 9.86 7.57 -4.50
C VAL A 43 8.75 7.56 -5.54
N ALA A 44 9.14 7.37 -6.80
CA ALA A 44 8.19 7.18 -7.88
C ALA A 44 7.58 5.75 -7.83
N SER A 45 6.32 5.63 -8.24
CA SER A 45 5.66 4.34 -8.42
C SER A 45 5.91 3.72 -9.81
N GLY A 46 6.23 4.55 -10.80
CA GLY A 46 6.34 4.12 -12.19
C GLY A 46 5.00 3.73 -12.84
N VAL A 47 3.89 4.04 -12.20
CA VAL A 47 2.52 3.84 -12.70
C VAL A 47 1.74 5.16 -12.65
N PRO A 48 0.62 5.29 -13.37
CA PRO A 48 -0.24 6.47 -13.28
C PRO A 48 -0.75 6.76 -11.87
N ASP A 49 -1.18 8.00 -11.62
CA ASP A 49 -1.74 8.42 -10.32
C ASP A 49 -2.99 7.62 -9.93
N GLN A 50 -3.74 7.13 -10.92
CA GLN A 50 -4.83 6.19 -10.76
C GLN A 50 -4.50 4.90 -11.53
N PRO A 51 -3.91 3.89 -10.86
CA PRO A 51 -3.70 2.58 -11.47
C PRO A 51 -5.03 1.85 -11.75
N TRP A 52 -5.09 1.16 -12.88
CA TRP A 52 -6.19 0.31 -13.27
C TRP A 52 -5.75 -1.16 -13.33
N GLY A 53 -6.44 -2.01 -12.59
CA GLY A 53 -6.13 -3.42 -12.46
C GLY A 53 -5.16 -3.74 -11.33
N ASP A 54 -5.24 -5.00 -10.90
CA ASP A 54 -4.38 -5.51 -9.83
C ASP A 54 -2.90 -5.53 -10.28
N GLU A 55 -2.62 -5.94 -11.52
CA GLU A 55 -1.25 -6.04 -12.05
C GLU A 55 -0.51 -4.69 -12.05
N GLU A 56 -1.18 -3.63 -12.51
CA GLU A 56 -0.58 -2.29 -12.50
C GLU A 56 -0.35 -1.79 -11.08
N THR A 57 -1.29 -2.02 -10.18
CA THR A 57 -1.18 -1.65 -8.77
C THR A 57 -0.05 -2.41 -8.07
N ILE A 58 0.10 -3.72 -8.34
CA ILE A 58 1.21 -4.55 -7.83
C ILE A 58 2.55 -4.03 -8.35
N ARG A 59 2.63 -3.70 -9.65
CA ARG A 59 3.85 -3.14 -10.25
C ARG A 59 4.27 -1.84 -9.55
N GLY A 60 3.31 -0.95 -9.27
CA GLY A 60 3.54 0.29 -8.53
C GLY A 60 4.02 0.03 -7.11
N ALA A 61 3.41 -0.91 -6.39
CA ALA A 61 3.84 -1.29 -5.05
C ALA A 61 5.28 -1.85 -5.03
N LEU A 62 5.61 -2.74 -5.96
CA LEU A 62 6.97 -3.30 -6.10
C LEU A 62 8.00 -2.22 -6.44
N ALA A 63 7.70 -1.34 -7.39
CA ALA A 63 8.61 -0.24 -7.76
C ALA A 63 8.90 0.66 -6.56
N ARG A 64 7.88 1.02 -5.77
CA ARG A 64 8.07 1.79 -4.53
C ARG A 64 8.91 1.05 -3.49
N ALA A 65 8.69 -0.25 -3.29
CA ALA A 65 9.44 -1.06 -2.33
C ALA A 65 10.94 -1.11 -2.70
N HIS A 66 11.25 -1.40 -3.96
CA HIS A 66 12.63 -1.40 -4.45
C HIS A 66 13.29 -0.03 -4.32
N ALA A 67 12.62 1.02 -4.79
CA ALA A 67 13.16 2.38 -4.74
C ALA A 67 13.40 2.86 -3.30
N ALA A 68 12.47 2.58 -2.37
CA ALA A 68 12.62 2.93 -0.97
C ALA A 68 13.80 2.23 -0.31
N ARG A 69 13.95 0.92 -0.55
CA ARG A 69 15.09 0.14 -0.04
C ARG A 69 16.42 0.72 -0.52
N HIS A 70 16.52 0.98 -1.82
CA HIS A 70 17.75 1.50 -2.40
C HIS A 70 18.09 2.93 -1.97
N ALA A 71 17.10 3.82 -1.94
CA ALA A 71 17.30 5.24 -1.60
C ALA A 71 17.87 5.47 -0.20
N THR A 72 17.61 4.55 0.73
CA THR A 72 18.01 4.69 2.14
C THR A 72 18.94 3.58 2.62
N ASP A 73 19.34 2.69 1.74
CA ASP A 73 20.08 1.46 2.08
C ASP A 73 19.42 0.68 3.24
N ALA A 74 18.08 0.57 3.22
CA ALA A 74 17.31 -0.13 4.24
C ALA A 74 17.49 -1.66 4.11
N ASP A 75 17.21 -2.39 5.18
CA ASP A 75 17.17 -3.85 5.18
C ASP A 75 15.93 -4.34 4.44
N ILE A 76 14.78 -3.64 4.64
CA ILE A 76 13.53 -3.89 3.95
C ILE A 76 12.96 -2.58 3.39
N GLY A 77 12.56 -2.60 2.13
CA GLY A 77 11.72 -1.57 1.52
C GLY A 77 10.27 -2.06 1.46
N ILE A 78 9.32 -1.20 1.82
CA ILE A 78 7.89 -1.44 1.72
C ILE A 78 7.27 -0.47 0.73
N GLY A 79 6.51 -0.97 -0.24
CA GLY A 79 5.70 -0.18 -1.14
C GLY A 79 4.23 -0.50 -0.94
N ILE A 80 3.38 0.53 -0.97
CA ILE A 80 1.92 0.39 -0.90
C ILE A 80 1.31 1.19 -2.03
N GLU A 81 0.49 0.56 -2.83
CA GLU A 81 -0.22 1.23 -3.93
C GLU A 81 -1.70 0.91 -3.89
N GLY A 82 -2.53 1.89 -4.31
CA GLY A 82 -3.96 1.74 -4.46
C GLY A 82 -4.38 1.95 -5.90
N GLY A 83 -5.39 1.21 -6.32
CA GLY A 83 -5.93 1.28 -7.66
C GLY A 83 -7.42 0.95 -7.68
N VAL A 84 -7.94 0.80 -8.87
CA VAL A 84 -9.31 0.36 -9.12
C VAL A 84 -9.34 -0.77 -10.14
N VAL A 85 -10.37 -1.57 -10.10
CA VAL A 85 -10.61 -2.67 -11.05
C VAL A 85 -12.04 -2.62 -11.52
N GLU A 86 -12.26 -2.73 -12.81
CA GLU A 86 -13.59 -2.94 -13.36
C GLU A 86 -13.90 -4.44 -13.41
N ASN A 87 -15.01 -4.83 -12.81
CA ASN A 87 -15.47 -6.21 -12.81
C ASN A 87 -16.23 -6.53 -14.12
N ALA A 88 -16.40 -7.81 -14.41
CA ALA A 88 -17.08 -8.26 -15.63
C ALA A 88 -18.57 -7.80 -15.72
N ASP A 89 -19.19 -7.51 -14.58
CA ASP A 89 -20.55 -6.97 -14.49
C ASP A 89 -20.63 -5.43 -14.67
N GLY A 90 -19.50 -4.78 -14.95
CA GLY A 90 -19.40 -3.35 -15.09
C GLY A 90 -19.37 -2.58 -13.77
N THR A 91 -19.32 -3.23 -12.63
CA THR A 91 -19.05 -2.53 -11.36
C THR A 91 -17.56 -2.20 -11.22
N VAL A 92 -17.23 -1.13 -10.51
CA VAL A 92 -15.83 -0.80 -10.18
C VAL A 92 -15.59 -1.03 -8.71
N ARG A 93 -14.51 -1.71 -8.40
CA ARG A 93 -14.04 -1.92 -7.02
C ARG A 93 -12.70 -1.24 -6.79
N THR A 94 -12.38 -0.92 -5.55
CA THR A 94 -11.00 -0.59 -5.18
C THR A 94 -10.12 -1.83 -5.27
N CYS A 95 -8.84 -1.62 -5.42
CA CYS A 95 -7.81 -2.60 -5.06
C CYS A 95 -6.68 -1.88 -4.32
N ALA A 96 -5.97 -2.62 -3.48
CA ALA A 96 -4.80 -2.11 -2.81
C ALA A 96 -3.81 -3.25 -2.58
N TRP A 97 -2.53 -2.99 -2.85
CA TRP A 97 -1.46 -3.96 -2.76
C TRP A 97 -0.27 -3.39 -2.00
N ALA A 98 0.35 -4.22 -1.21
CA ALA A 98 1.65 -3.94 -0.61
C ALA A 98 2.70 -4.88 -1.20
N ALA A 99 3.93 -4.39 -1.27
CA ALA A 99 5.10 -5.20 -1.56
C ALA A 99 6.17 -4.95 -0.49
N ALA A 100 6.92 -5.97 -0.14
CA ALA A 100 8.10 -5.88 0.71
C ALA A 100 9.29 -6.51 -0.01
N VAL A 101 10.44 -5.84 0.02
CA VAL A 101 11.67 -6.29 -0.64
C VAL A 101 12.82 -6.22 0.35
N SER A 102 13.49 -7.33 0.59
CA SER A 102 14.65 -7.42 1.47
C SER A 102 15.97 -7.15 0.74
N ARG A 103 17.03 -6.94 1.52
CA ARG A 103 18.39 -6.68 1.00
C ARG A 103 18.94 -7.85 0.18
N ASP A 104 18.61 -9.08 0.54
CA ASP A 104 19.02 -10.31 -0.17
C ASP A 104 18.20 -10.62 -1.43
N GLY A 105 17.25 -9.74 -1.78
CA GLY A 105 16.42 -9.84 -2.98
C GLY A 105 15.14 -10.65 -2.81
N ARG A 106 14.87 -11.24 -1.64
CA ARG A 106 13.55 -11.84 -1.38
C ARG A 106 12.49 -10.76 -1.43
N HIS A 107 11.32 -11.10 -1.92
CA HIS A 107 10.18 -10.19 -1.91
C HIS A 107 8.87 -10.93 -1.69
N GLY A 108 7.90 -10.19 -1.22
CA GLY A 108 6.54 -10.66 -1.07
C GLY A 108 5.53 -9.60 -1.46
N ILE A 109 4.33 -10.05 -1.76
CA ILE A 109 3.19 -9.23 -2.18
C ILE A 109 2.01 -9.56 -1.28
N GLY A 110 1.31 -8.55 -0.79
CA GLY A 110 0.12 -8.68 0.04
C GLY A 110 -1.05 -7.90 -0.55
N GLY A 111 -2.21 -8.54 -0.66
CA GLY A 111 -3.43 -7.96 -1.20
C GLY A 111 -4.50 -9.01 -1.50
N SER A 112 -5.63 -8.68 -2.01
CA SER A 112 -6.19 -7.35 -2.19
C SER A 112 -7.32 -7.13 -1.21
N LEU A 113 -7.42 -5.91 -0.66
CA LEU A 113 -8.63 -5.50 0.04
C LEU A 113 -9.48 -4.66 -0.91
N ALA A 114 -10.67 -5.15 -1.22
CA ALA A 114 -11.54 -4.57 -2.22
C ALA A 114 -12.90 -4.20 -1.63
N LEU A 115 -13.44 -3.08 -2.06
CA LEU A 115 -14.85 -2.70 -1.86
C LEU A 115 -15.40 -2.15 -3.17
N THR A 116 -16.68 -2.41 -3.43
CA THR A 116 -17.37 -1.88 -4.61
C THR A 116 -17.61 -0.37 -4.42
N LEU A 117 -17.27 0.41 -5.43
CA LEU A 117 -17.50 1.85 -5.42
C LEU A 117 -18.98 2.18 -5.72
N PRO A 118 -19.52 3.22 -5.09
CA PRO A 118 -20.80 3.80 -5.53
C PRO A 118 -20.75 4.17 -7.01
N ARG A 119 -21.87 3.98 -7.72
CA ARG A 119 -21.95 4.22 -9.15
C ARG A 119 -21.43 5.62 -9.56
N GLN A 120 -21.80 6.65 -8.83
CA GLN A 120 -21.35 8.03 -9.09
C GLN A 120 -19.83 8.18 -9.01
N VAL A 121 -19.21 7.55 -8.01
CA VAL A 121 -17.73 7.53 -7.86
C VAL A 121 -17.08 6.74 -8.99
N ALA A 122 -17.65 5.59 -9.35
CA ALA A 122 -17.15 4.78 -10.47
C ALA A 122 -17.19 5.53 -11.81
N GLU A 123 -18.26 6.29 -12.07
CA GLU A 123 -18.38 7.12 -13.28
C GLU A 123 -17.32 8.23 -13.33
N LEU A 124 -17.04 8.91 -12.21
CA LEU A 124 -15.97 9.90 -12.12
C LEU A 124 -14.59 9.29 -12.38
N VAL A 125 -14.33 8.12 -11.80
CA VAL A 125 -13.03 7.43 -11.97
C VAL A 125 -12.86 6.97 -13.43
N ARG A 126 -13.90 6.45 -14.07
CA ARG A 126 -13.88 6.12 -15.52
C ARG A 126 -13.62 7.34 -16.39
N ALA A 127 -14.12 8.50 -15.99
CA ALA A 127 -13.87 9.76 -16.69
C ALA A 127 -12.45 10.32 -16.47
N GLY A 128 -11.57 9.58 -15.72
CA GLY A 128 -10.19 9.94 -15.49
C GLY A 128 -9.92 10.69 -14.18
N THR A 129 -10.93 10.83 -13.31
CA THR A 129 -10.73 11.44 -11.99
C THR A 129 -10.07 10.45 -11.05
N GLU A 130 -8.98 10.84 -10.37
CA GLU A 130 -8.34 10.00 -9.34
C GLU A 130 -9.32 9.74 -8.19
N LEU A 131 -9.31 8.50 -7.64
CA LEU A 131 -10.30 8.04 -6.67
C LEU A 131 -10.46 8.96 -5.45
N GLY A 132 -9.37 9.48 -4.90
CA GLY A 132 -9.44 10.39 -3.75
C GLY A 132 -10.20 11.67 -4.10
N HIS A 133 -9.95 12.23 -5.29
CA HIS A 133 -10.66 13.40 -5.77
C HIS A 133 -12.12 13.08 -6.14
N ALA A 134 -12.40 11.93 -6.72
CA ALA A 134 -13.78 11.47 -6.97
C ALA A 134 -14.56 11.32 -5.64
N MET A 135 -13.91 10.87 -4.59
CA MET A 135 -14.49 10.80 -3.24
C MET A 135 -14.72 12.19 -2.63
N ASP A 136 -13.80 13.15 -2.82
CA ASP A 136 -13.98 14.55 -2.41
C ASP A 136 -15.23 15.15 -3.05
N ILE A 137 -15.42 14.95 -4.36
CA ILE A 137 -16.62 15.40 -5.10
C ILE A 137 -17.87 14.72 -4.55
N PHE A 138 -17.83 13.40 -4.37
CA PHE A 138 -18.98 12.60 -3.94
C PHE A 138 -19.46 12.98 -2.53
N THR A 139 -18.55 13.32 -1.64
CA THR A 139 -18.88 13.65 -0.23
C THR A 139 -19.01 15.14 0.03
N GLY A 140 -18.61 16.00 -0.90
CA GLY A 140 -18.52 17.45 -0.68
C GLY A 140 -17.42 17.86 0.29
N THR A 141 -16.41 17.03 0.49
CA THR A 141 -15.28 17.28 1.39
C THR A 141 -13.97 17.46 0.63
N HIS A 142 -12.84 17.61 1.35
CA HIS A 142 -11.52 17.80 0.74
C HIS A 142 -10.46 16.96 1.44
N ASN A 143 -9.43 16.54 0.68
CA ASN A 143 -8.25 15.82 1.18
C ASN A 143 -8.53 14.42 1.77
N ILE A 144 -9.58 13.73 1.36
CA ILE A 144 -9.90 12.36 1.78
C ILE A 144 -8.70 11.43 1.55
N LYS A 145 -7.95 11.63 0.46
CA LYS A 145 -6.76 10.84 0.10
C LYS A 145 -5.67 10.85 1.17
N GLN A 146 -5.51 11.92 1.93
CA GLN A 146 -4.46 12.03 2.97
C GLN A 146 -4.91 11.53 4.35
N GLY A 147 -6.20 11.29 4.53
CA GLY A 147 -6.80 10.87 5.79
C GLY A 147 -7.51 9.53 5.68
N VAL A 148 -8.81 9.56 5.94
CA VAL A 148 -9.68 8.37 6.07
C VAL A 148 -9.77 7.52 4.80
N GLY A 149 -9.56 8.12 3.62
CA GLY A 149 -9.64 7.43 2.32
C GLY A 149 -11.06 6.95 1.99
N ALA A 150 -11.22 6.39 0.79
CA ALA A 150 -12.51 5.82 0.37
C ALA A 150 -13.00 4.74 1.34
N VAL A 151 -12.12 3.88 1.84
CA VAL A 151 -12.49 2.82 2.77
C VAL A 151 -13.12 3.36 4.05
N GLY A 152 -12.52 4.38 4.67
CA GLY A 152 -13.06 4.95 5.90
C GLY A 152 -14.43 5.61 5.70
N ILE A 153 -14.60 6.33 4.59
CA ILE A 153 -15.88 6.97 4.26
C ILE A 153 -16.97 5.92 3.97
N LEU A 154 -16.71 5.00 3.04
CA LEU A 154 -17.71 4.05 2.56
C LEU A 154 -18.07 2.98 3.60
N THR A 155 -17.19 2.73 4.58
CA THR A 155 -17.48 1.84 5.71
C THR A 155 -17.98 2.59 6.95
N HIS A 156 -18.27 3.89 6.85
CA HIS A 156 -18.67 4.71 7.99
C HIS A 156 -17.71 4.62 9.19
N GLY A 157 -16.42 4.51 8.91
CA GLY A 157 -15.37 4.40 9.93
C GLY A 157 -15.18 3.02 10.56
N LEU A 158 -15.91 1.99 10.13
CA LEU A 158 -15.73 0.61 10.63
C LEU A 158 -14.34 0.06 10.32
N VAL A 159 -13.76 0.47 9.20
CA VAL A 159 -12.39 0.13 8.80
C VAL A 159 -11.62 1.41 8.49
N THR A 160 -10.51 1.63 9.18
CA THR A 160 -9.62 2.74 8.83
C THR A 160 -8.71 2.34 7.67
N ARG A 161 -8.28 3.33 6.89
CA ARG A 161 -7.34 3.11 5.79
C ARG A 161 -6.01 2.54 6.28
N GLN A 162 -5.55 2.93 7.47
CA GLN A 162 -4.34 2.40 8.07
C GLN A 162 -4.49 0.92 8.39
N GLN A 163 -5.57 0.49 9.06
CA GLN A 163 -5.85 -0.92 9.35
C GLN A 163 -5.89 -1.79 8.08
N ALA A 164 -6.52 -1.27 7.03
CA ALA A 164 -6.52 -1.94 5.72
C ALA A 164 -5.09 -2.16 5.21
N TYR A 165 -4.26 -1.14 5.23
CA TYR A 165 -2.87 -1.24 4.78
C TYR A 165 -1.99 -2.11 5.68
N GLU A 166 -2.22 -2.11 7.00
CA GLU A 166 -1.50 -3.01 7.93
C GLU A 166 -1.66 -4.47 7.53
N THR A 167 -2.87 -4.88 7.17
CA THR A 167 -3.14 -6.24 6.70
C THR A 167 -2.33 -6.58 5.44
N LEU A 168 -2.30 -5.67 4.47
CA LEU A 168 -1.54 -5.88 3.22
C LEU A 168 -0.03 -5.97 3.48
N VAL A 169 0.49 -5.09 4.34
CA VAL A 169 1.92 -5.10 4.72
C VAL A 169 2.28 -6.39 5.43
N ALA A 170 1.44 -6.86 6.36
CA ALA A 170 1.66 -8.13 7.05
C ALA A 170 1.76 -9.30 6.05
N TYR A 171 0.87 -9.36 5.06
CA TYR A 171 0.90 -10.39 4.01
C TYR A 171 2.15 -10.28 3.13
N ALA A 172 2.55 -9.05 2.76
CA ALA A 172 3.74 -8.83 1.95
C ALA A 172 5.04 -9.25 2.66
N LEU A 173 5.08 -9.21 3.99
CA LEU A 173 6.25 -9.61 4.77
C LEU A 173 6.38 -11.13 4.95
N VAL A 174 5.33 -11.92 4.73
CA VAL A 174 5.35 -13.37 4.97
C VAL A 174 6.57 -14.07 4.36
N PRO A 175 6.94 -13.86 3.08
CA PRO A 175 8.11 -14.55 2.50
C PRO A 175 9.46 -14.09 3.06
N LEU A 176 9.48 -13.02 3.85
CA LEU A 176 10.68 -12.47 4.46
C LEU A 176 10.86 -12.93 5.90
N LEU A 177 9.81 -13.53 6.48
CA LEU A 177 9.87 -14.14 7.81
C LEU A 177 10.46 -15.54 7.68
N ASP A 178 11.39 -15.88 8.57
CA ASP A 178 11.87 -17.26 8.65
C ASP A 178 10.72 -18.14 9.19
N PRO A 179 10.53 -19.37 8.65
CA PRO A 179 9.52 -20.30 9.12
C PRO A 179 9.83 -20.83 10.53
#